data_5829bdbdefe09c698bfad1fc861f3398
#
_entry.id   5829bdbdefe09c698bfad1fc861f3398
#
_cell.length_a   1.000
_cell.length_b   1.000
_cell.length_c   1.000
_cell.angle_alpha   90.00
_cell.angle_beta   90.00
_cell.angle_gamma   90.00
#
_symmetry.space_group_name_H-M   'P 1'
#
loop_
_entity.id
_entity.type
_entity.pdbx_description
1 polymer ?
#
loop_
_entity_poly.entity_id
_entity_poly.type
_entity_poly.pdbx_seq_one_letter_code
_entity_poly.pdbx_strand_id
1 'polypeptide(L)'
;VVPLIVTILAVFFLGEKIYIYRTLALILGFSGMLVIIRPGFVDISIGVYMVLFSALLWSVNIIITKKISKDDSAITILAYQSIFMSLLSFFIVLFFWEMPSIKTFIYLILAAMCGTVLHLTLNHAFKLVDVSMTQPYSFLNLVFASIIGYFVFDEIPDLYTWIGALVIFTGVLIISYREMKLDKDIIRKRVDIKS
;
A
#
# COMPACT_ATOMS: atom_id res chain seq x y z
N VAL A 1 -9.38 2.18 -1.60
CA VAL A 1 -9.81 1.72 -2.95
C VAL A 1 -8.66 1.05 -3.70
N VAL A 2 -7.40 1.60 -3.65
CA VAL A 2 -6.22 1.05 -4.36
C VAL A 2 -6.06 -0.48 -4.19
N PRO A 3 -6.10 -1.07 -2.98
CA PRO A 3 -5.91 -2.52 -2.83
C PRO A 3 -6.91 -3.37 -3.62
N LEU A 4 -8.14 -2.91 -3.76
CA LEU A 4 -9.17 -3.62 -4.53
C LEU A 4 -8.86 -3.55 -6.03
N ILE A 5 -8.54 -2.34 -6.54
CA ILE A 5 -8.21 -2.14 -7.95
C ILE A 5 -6.97 -2.96 -8.32
N VAL A 6 -5.91 -2.88 -7.51
CA VAL A 6 -4.67 -3.64 -7.73
C VAL A 6 -4.93 -5.14 -7.78
N THR A 7 -5.74 -5.66 -6.86
CA THR A 7 -6.05 -7.10 -6.84
C THR A 7 -6.80 -7.52 -8.10
N ILE A 8 -7.75 -6.72 -8.57
CA ILE A 8 -8.46 -6.99 -9.82
C ILE A 8 -7.49 -6.95 -11.00
N LEU A 9 -6.67 -5.89 -11.11
CA LEU A 9 -5.69 -5.76 -12.19
C LEU A 9 -4.65 -6.89 -12.17
N ALA A 10 -4.24 -7.36 -10.99
CA ALA A 10 -3.29 -8.46 -10.85
C ALA A 10 -3.82 -9.77 -11.46
N VAL A 11 -5.10 -10.06 -11.33
CA VAL A 11 -5.73 -11.22 -11.99
C VAL A 11 -5.65 -11.08 -13.51
N PHE A 12 -6.04 -9.91 -14.04
CA PHE A 12 -6.13 -9.73 -15.50
C PHE A 12 -4.76 -9.60 -16.18
N PHE A 13 -3.83 -8.87 -15.56
CA PHE A 13 -2.56 -8.51 -16.20
C PHE A 13 -1.36 -9.37 -15.76
N LEU A 14 -1.41 -9.95 -14.57
CA LEU A 14 -0.34 -10.80 -14.04
C LEU A 14 -0.72 -12.28 -13.99
N GLY A 15 -2.00 -12.61 -14.20
CA GLY A 15 -2.51 -13.98 -14.11
C GLY A 15 -2.47 -14.54 -12.68
N GLU A 16 -2.47 -13.68 -11.66
CA GLU A 16 -2.46 -14.10 -10.27
C GLU A 16 -3.77 -14.78 -9.89
N LYS A 17 -3.67 -15.87 -9.13
CA LYS A 17 -4.84 -16.55 -8.57
C LYS A 17 -5.20 -15.99 -7.22
N ILE A 18 -6.44 -15.52 -7.08
CA ILE A 18 -6.94 -15.02 -5.79
C ILE A 18 -7.53 -16.19 -5.01
N TYR A 19 -6.94 -16.46 -3.86
CA TYR A 19 -7.45 -17.46 -2.93
C TYR A 19 -8.46 -16.83 -1.98
N ILE A 20 -9.42 -17.63 -1.50
CA ILE A 20 -10.51 -17.17 -0.63
C ILE A 20 -10.03 -16.37 0.59
N TYR A 21 -8.91 -16.75 1.19
CA TYR A 21 -8.36 -16.04 2.35
C TYR A 21 -7.85 -14.63 2.00
N ARG A 22 -7.28 -14.43 0.79
CA ARG A 22 -6.89 -13.10 0.30
C ARG A 22 -8.12 -12.23 0.07
N THR A 23 -9.19 -12.80 -0.48
CA THR A 23 -10.48 -12.11 -0.67
C THR A 23 -11.08 -11.71 0.67
N LEU A 24 -11.13 -12.62 1.65
CA LEU A 24 -11.65 -12.33 2.99
C LEU A 24 -10.86 -11.22 3.69
N ALA A 25 -9.52 -11.28 3.62
CA ALA A 25 -8.67 -10.23 4.20
C ALA A 25 -8.88 -8.87 3.53
N LEU A 26 -9.08 -8.83 2.21
CA LEU A 26 -9.42 -7.61 1.47
C LEU A 26 -10.78 -7.05 1.88
N ILE A 27 -11.79 -7.92 2.01
CA ILE A 27 -13.13 -7.52 2.44
C ILE A 27 -13.08 -6.95 3.87
N LEU A 28 -12.39 -7.63 4.79
CA LEU A 28 -12.23 -7.15 6.17
C LEU A 28 -11.45 -5.82 6.21
N GLY A 29 -10.35 -5.71 5.49
CA GLY A 29 -9.57 -4.47 5.41
C GLY A 29 -10.38 -3.31 4.85
N PHE A 30 -11.14 -3.56 3.77
CA PHE A 30 -12.01 -2.56 3.17
C PHE A 30 -13.18 -2.17 4.09
N SER A 31 -13.81 -3.15 4.75
CA SER A 31 -14.87 -2.88 5.73
C SER A 31 -14.36 -2.06 6.91
N GLY A 32 -13.18 -2.38 7.45
CA GLY A 32 -12.56 -1.60 8.52
C GLY A 32 -12.24 -0.17 8.07
N MET A 33 -11.75 0.01 6.84
CA MET A 33 -11.56 1.33 6.24
C MET A 33 -12.88 2.12 6.16
N LEU A 34 -13.98 1.50 5.73
CA LEU A 34 -15.30 2.16 5.66
C LEU A 34 -15.80 2.57 7.05
N VAL A 35 -15.55 1.76 8.07
CA VAL A 35 -15.89 2.10 9.47
C VAL A 35 -15.12 3.33 9.95
N ILE A 36 -13.83 3.46 9.59
CA ILE A 36 -13.00 4.62 9.96
C ILE A 36 -13.43 5.87 9.21
N ILE A 37 -13.58 5.78 7.88
CA ILE A 37 -13.81 6.96 7.00
C ILE A 37 -15.27 7.42 7.05
N ARG A 38 -16.25 6.52 7.27
CA ARG A 38 -17.69 6.80 7.28
C ARG A 38 -18.14 7.59 6.04
N PRO A 39 -17.99 7.05 4.83
CA PRO A 39 -18.44 7.74 3.62
C PRO A 39 -19.96 7.93 3.69
N GLY A 40 -20.45 9.12 3.37
CA GLY A 40 -21.87 9.49 3.44
C GLY A 40 -22.11 10.78 4.23
N PHE A 41 -21.10 11.22 4.98
CA PHE A 41 -21.11 12.52 5.69
C PHE A 41 -20.26 13.58 4.97
N VAL A 42 -19.68 13.23 3.81
CA VAL A 42 -18.81 14.13 3.03
C VAL A 42 -19.47 14.36 1.67
N ASP A 43 -19.62 15.62 1.28
CA ASP A 43 -20.10 16.01 -0.04
C ASP A 43 -19.16 15.47 -1.12
N ILE A 44 -19.74 14.92 -2.20
CA ILE A 44 -18.96 14.44 -3.35
C ILE A 44 -18.46 15.66 -4.12
N SER A 45 -17.23 16.06 -3.84
CA SER A 45 -16.55 17.14 -4.53
C SER A 45 -15.71 16.62 -5.72
N ILE A 46 -15.29 17.53 -6.60
CA ILE A 46 -14.35 17.23 -7.69
C ILE A 46 -13.08 16.54 -7.15
N GLY A 47 -12.65 16.85 -5.93
CA GLY A 47 -11.51 16.22 -5.28
C GLY A 47 -11.67 14.71 -5.10
N VAL A 48 -12.90 14.22 -4.84
CA VAL A 48 -13.16 12.77 -4.72
C VAL A 48 -12.88 12.07 -6.06
N TYR A 49 -13.30 12.63 -7.18
CA TYR A 49 -13.02 12.07 -8.50
C TYR A 49 -11.53 12.09 -8.82
N MET A 50 -10.82 13.17 -8.47
CA MET A 50 -9.37 13.27 -8.63
C MET A 50 -8.63 12.20 -7.81
N VAL A 51 -9.04 11.95 -6.57
CA VAL A 51 -8.47 10.89 -5.72
C VAL A 51 -8.74 9.50 -6.31
N LEU A 52 -9.94 9.23 -6.80
CA LEU A 52 -10.26 7.96 -7.45
C LEU A 52 -9.44 7.73 -8.72
N PHE A 53 -9.28 8.76 -9.54
CA PHE A 53 -8.43 8.71 -10.72
C PHE A 53 -6.95 8.48 -10.36
N SER A 54 -6.44 9.18 -9.35
CA SER A 54 -5.09 8.96 -8.81
C SER A 54 -4.90 7.52 -8.30
N ALA A 55 -5.91 6.98 -7.59
CA ALA A 55 -5.90 5.60 -7.11
C ALA A 55 -5.81 4.59 -8.25
N LEU A 56 -6.50 4.84 -9.37
CA LEU A 56 -6.41 4.01 -10.57
C LEU A 56 -5.00 4.05 -11.18
N LEU A 57 -4.44 5.25 -11.38
CA LEU A 57 -3.08 5.41 -11.92
C LEU A 57 -2.03 4.76 -11.03
N TRP A 58 -2.17 4.92 -9.70
CA TRP A 58 -1.30 4.26 -8.73
C TRP A 58 -1.39 2.74 -8.80
N SER A 59 -2.59 2.21 -8.98
CA SER A 59 -2.81 0.76 -9.14
C SER A 59 -2.15 0.22 -10.41
N VAL A 60 -2.24 0.95 -11.52
CA VAL A 60 -1.54 0.61 -12.77
C VAL A 60 -0.02 0.65 -12.57
N ASN A 61 0.51 1.66 -11.87
CA ASN A 61 1.93 1.75 -11.55
C ASN A 61 2.41 0.51 -10.78
N ILE A 62 1.65 0.03 -9.78
CA ILE A 62 1.98 -1.19 -9.02
C ILE A 62 2.07 -2.41 -9.95
N ILE A 63 1.13 -2.58 -10.88
CA ILE A 63 1.14 -3.70 -11.83
C ILE A 63 2.36 -3.64 -12.76
N ILE A 64 2.68 -2.46 -13.28
CA ILE A 64 3.88 -2.25 -14.09
C ILE A 64 5.13 -2.57 -13.29
N THR A 65 5.24 -2.03 -12.07
CA THR A 65 6.36 -2.28 -11.16
C THR A 65 6.55 -3.78 -10.89
N LYS A 66 5.47 -4.52 -10.64
CA LYS A 66 5.52 -5.98 -10.49
C LYS A 66 6.05 -6.67 -11.74
N LYS A 67 5.60 -6.22 -12.91
CA LYS A 67 6.01 -6.83 -14.18
C LYS A 67 7.51 -6.65 -14.44
N ILE A 68 8.03 -5.44 -14.25
CA ILE A 68 9.46 -5.13 -14.44
C ILE A 68 10.34 -5.65 -13.30
N SER A 69 9.81 -5.88 -12.11
CA SER A 69 10.57 -6.41 -10.96
C SER A 69 11.11 -7.82 -11.17
N LYS A 70 10.66 -8.51 -12.23
CA LYS A 70 11.19 -9.82 -12.60
C LYS A 70 12.61 -9.74 -13.16
N ASP A 71 12.87 -8.68 -13.93
CA ASP A 71 14.12 -8.50 -14.68
C ASP A 71 15.02 -7.46 -14.01
N ASP A 72 14.45 -6.42 -13.42
CA ASP A 72 15.18 -5.30 -12.84
C ASP A 72 15.33 -5.40 -11.31
N SER A 73 16.39 -4.75 -10.79
CA SER A 73 16.58 -4.65 -9.34
C SER A 73 15.62 -3.64 -8.71
N ALA A 74 15.27 -3.83 -7.42
CA ALA A 74 14.42 -2.88 -6.68
C ALA A 74 15.00 -1.46 -6.67
N ILE A 75 16.34 -1.35 -6.62
CA ILE A 75 17.07 -0.07 -6.66
C ILE A 75 16.92 0.59 -8.02
N THR A 76 17.09 -0.17 -9.12
CA THR A 76 16.95 0.33 -10.49
C THR A 76 15.53 0.89 -10.70
N ILE A 77 14.51 0.12 -10.33
CA ILE A 77 13.11 0.54 -10.44
C ILE A 77 12.87 1.84 -9.68
N LEU A 78 13.32 1.91 -8.41
CA LEU A 78 13.15 3.11 -7.60
C LEU A 78 13.90 4.31 -8.19
N ALA A 79 15.11 4.12 -8.70
CA ALA A 79 15.89 5.19 -9.31
C ALA A 79 15.15 5.81 -10.50
N TYR A 80 14.64 4.98 -11.43
CA TYR A 80 13.85 5.48 -12.56
C TYR A 80 12.55 6.16 -12.10
N GLN A 81 11.80 5.57 -11.18
CA GLN A 81 10.60 6.18 -10.63
C GLN A 81 10.90 7.56 -10.04
N SER A 82 11.95 7.68 -9.24
CA SER A 82 12.35 8.93 -8.61
C SER A 82 12.82 9.98 -9.63
N ILE A 83 13.61 9.60 -10.63
CA ILE A 83 14.08 10.52 -11.68
C ILE A 83 12.89 11.07 -12.47
N PHE A 84 11.99 10.20 -12.96
CA PHE A 84 10.85 10.65 -13.74
C PHE A 84 9.87 11.49 -12.93
N MET A 85 9.59 11.11 -11.67
CA MET A 85 8.73 11.89 -10.79
C MET A 85 9.34 13.25 -10.49
N SER A 86 10.65 13.32 -10.22
CA SER A 86 11.35 14.59 -9.98
C SER A 86 11.34 15.48 -11.22
N LEU A 87 11.57 14.93 -12.41
CA LEU A 87 11.55 15.67 -13.65
C LEU A 87 10.16 16.26 -13.95
N LEU A 88 9.10 15.47 -13.81
CA LEU A 88 7.72 15.93 -14.00
C LEU A 88 7.31 16.97 -12.96
N SER A 89 7.66 16.74 -11.67
CA SER A 89 7.37 17.67 -10.60
C SER A 89 8.12 18.99 -10.75
N PHE A 90 9.34 18.98 -11.30
CA PHE A 90 10.16 20.16 -11.50
C PHE A 90 9.44 21.21 -12.35
N PHE A 91 8.81 20.81 -13.46
CA PHE A 91 8.09 21.75 -14.31
C PHE A 91 6.90 22.39 -13.59
N ILE A 92 6.20 21.65 -12.73
CA ILE A 92 5.07 22.18 -11.97
C ILE A 92 5.57 23.16 -10.89
N VAL A 93 6.64 22.80 -10.20
CA VAL A 93 7.22 23.58 -9.12
C VAL A 93 7.72 24.95 -9.60
N LEU A 94 8.21 25.06 -10.83
CA LEU A 94 8.66 26.36 -11.38
C LEU A 94 7.57 27.45 -11.36
N PHE A 95 6.29 27.06 -11.39
CA PHE A 95 5.17 28.01 -11.37
C PHE A 95 4.62 28.28 -9.96
N PHE A 96 4.92 27.41 -9.00
CA PHE A 96 4.35 27.45 -7.65
C PHE A 96 5.42 27.35 -6.56
N TRP A 97 6.63 27.80 -6.86
CA TRP A 97 7.75 27.68 -5.92
C TRP A 97 7.58 28.62 -4.74
N GLU A 98 7.49 28.03 -3.55
CA GLU A 98 7.62 28.74 -2.28
C GLU A 98 8.79 28.17 -1.51
N MET A 99 9.63 29.05 -0.93
CA MET A 99 10.80 28.60 -0.19
C MET A 99 10.36 28.02 1.16
N PRO A 100 10.60 26.73 1.40
CA PRO A 100 10.19 26.11 2.66
C PRO A 100 11.01 26.64 3.83
N SER A 101 10.41 26.73 5.02
CA SER A 101 11.14 27.01 6.25
C SER A 101 12.16 25.91 6.54
N ILE A 102 13.19 26.21 7.32
CA ILE A 102 14.21 25.20 7.73
C ILE A 102 13.55 23.99 8.41
N LYS A 103 12.55 24.24 9.25
CA LYS A 103 11.79 23.18 9.91
C LYS A 103 11.05 22.30 8.91
N THR A 104 10.37 22.91 7.94
CA THR A 104 9.69 22.18 6.86
C THR A 104 10.68 21.39 6.01
N PHE A 105 11.85 21.97 5.71
CA PHE A 105 12.89 21.30 4.94
C PHE A 105 13.40 20.03 5.62
N ILE A 106 13.62 20.08 6.95
CA ILE A 106 14.00 18.89 7.74
C ILE A 106 12.93 17.81 7.64
N TYR A 107 11.65 18.17 7.79
CA TYR A 107 10.56 17.20 7.66
C TYR A 107 10.47 16.59 6.25
N LEU A 108 10.70 17.38 5.21
CA LEU A 108 10.76 16.88 3.83
C LEU A 108 11.88 15.86 3.62
N ILE A 109 13.07 16.12 4.19
CA ILE A 109 14.19 15.16 4.14
C ILE A 109 13.82 13.86 4.86
N LEU A 110 13.27 13.94 6.07
CA LEU A 110 12.86 12.75 6.83
C LEU A 110 11.78 11.96 6.08
N ALA A 111 10.78 12.65 5.52
CA ALA A 111 9.75 12.02 4.72
C ALA A 111 10.31 11.34 3.47
N ALA A 112 11.28 11.98 2.78
CA ALA A 112 11.94 11.40 1.61
C ALA A 112 12.75 10.15 1.97
N MET A 113 13.47 10.16 3.10
CA MET A 113 14.20 8.98 3.58
C MET A 113 13.24 7.81 3.91
N CYS A 114 12.17 8.07 4.65
CA CYS A 114 11.15 7.07 4.96
C CYS A 114 10.48 6.54 3.68
N GLY A 115 10.14 7.42 2.74
CA GLY A 115 9.56 7.07 1.46
C GLY A 115 10.49 6.20 0.61
N THR A 116 11.78 6.52 0.60
CA THR A 116 12.80 5.71 -0.10
C THR A 116 12.87 4.29 0.47
N VAL A 117 12.93 4.15 1.79
CA VAL A 117 12.94 2.84 2.46
C VAL A 117 11.65 2.07 2.16
N LEU A 118 10.51 2.74 2.24
CA LEU A 118 9.20 2.14 1.91
C LEU A 118 9.19 1.58 0.49
N HIS A 119 9.54 2.40 -0.50
CA HIS A 119 9.50 2.00 -1.90
C HIS A 119 10.53 0.92 -2.24
N LEU A 120 11.74 0.97 -1.68
CA LEU A 120 12.73 -0.10 -1.82
C LEU A 120 12.20 -1.43 -1.28
N THR A 121 11.65 -1.40 -0.08
CA THR A 121 11.11 -2.60 0.58
C THR A 121 9.93 -3.16 -0.21
N LEU A 122 9.04 -2.29 -0.69
CA LEU A 122 7.86 -2.67 -1.46
C LEU A 122 8.25 -3.27 -2.82
N ASN A 123 9.18 -2.62 -3.55
CA ASN A 123 9.69 -3.12 -4.83
C ASN A 123 10.41 -4.48 -4.65
N HIS A 124 11.11 -4.66 -3.54
CA HIS A 124 11.72 -5.94 -3.20
C HIS A 124 10.66 -7.01 -2.89
N ALA A 125 9.63 -6.66 -2.13
CA ALA A 125 8.53 -7.57 -1.83
C ALA A 125 7.79 -8.01 -3.10
N PHE A 126 7.55 -7.11 -4.06
CA PHE A 126 6.94 -7.46 -5.34
C PHE A 126 7.77 -8.46 -6.17
N LYS A 127 9.07 -8.56 -5.93
CA LYS A 127 9.92 -9.57 -6.54
C LYS A 127 9.68 -10.97 -5.97
N LEU A 128 9.36 -11.04 -4.68
CA LEU A 128 9.30 -12.29 -3.92
C LEU A 128 7.91 -12.91 -3.87
N VAL A 129 6.86 -12.09 -3.84
CA VAL A 129 5.49 -12.55 -3.63
C VAL A 129 4.51 -11.94 -4.63
N ASP A 130 3.33 -12.55 -4.76
CA ASP A 130 2.22 -12.00 -5.55
C ASP A 130 1.80 -10.62 -5.02
N VAL A 131 1.45 -9.71 -5.93
CA VAL A 131 0.99 -8.37 -5.55
C VAL A 131 -0.31 -8.44 -4.75
N SER A 132 -1.23 -9.32 -5.14
CA SER A 132 -2.50 -9.52 -4.43
C SER A 132 -2.32 -9.94 -2.96
N MET A 133 -1.22 -10.60 -2.63
CA MET A 133 -0.87 -10.96 -1.26
C MET A 133 -0.51 -9.74 -0.41
N THR A 134 0.11 -8.72 -1.00
CA THR A 134 0.55 -7.52 -0.27
C THR A 134 -0.57 -6.52 0.01
N GLN A 135 -1.67 -6.59 -0.74
CA GLN A 135 -2.72 -5.58 -0.69
C GLN A 135 -3.45 -5.47 0.66
N PRO A 136 -3.80 -6.56 1.38
CA PRO A 136 -4.43 -6.45 2.69
C PRO A 136 -3.57 -5.69 3.72
N TYR A 137 -2.25 -5.82 3.63
CA TYR A 137 -1.32 -5.12 4.53
C TYR A 137 -1.36 -3.60 4.34
N SER A 138 -1.73 -3.11 3.14
CA SER A 138 -1.84 -1.68 2.86
C SER A 138 -2.89 -0.97 3.73
N PHE A 139 -3.88 -1.69 4.24
CA PHE A 139 -4.86 -1.12 5.15
C PHE A 139 -4.28 -0.78 6.53
N LEU A 140 -3.16 -1.40 6.93
CA LEU A 140 -2.44 -1.04 8.16
C LEU A 140 -1.98 0.41 8.16
N ASN A 141 -1.79 1.02 6.98
CA ASN A 141 -1.43 2.43 6.89
C ASN A 141 -2.44 3.33 7.62
N LEU A 142 -3.74 2.98 7.59
CA LEU A 142 -4.78 3.74 8.32
C LEU A 142 -4.60 3.63 9.83
N VAL A 143 -4.25 2.46 10.31
CA VAL A 143 -4.01 2.21 11.73
C VAL A 143 -2.78 2.97 12.21
N PHE A 144 -1.67 2.87 11.47
CA PHE A 144 -0.45 3.61 11.79
C PHE A 144 -0.65 5.12 11.66
N ALA A 145 -1.40 5.59 10.66
CA ALA A 145 -1.73 7.01 10.53
C ALA A 145 -2.53 7.51 11.75
N SER A 146 -3.50 6.73 12.25
CA SER A 146 -4.27 7.09 13.45
C SER A 146 -3.38 7.13 14.70
N ILE A 147 -2.42 6.21 14.84
CA ILE A 147 -1.47 6.21 15.96
C ILE A 147 -0.56 7.45 15.89
N ILE A 148 -0.03 7.77 14.71
CA ILE A 148 0.82 8.95 14.50
C ILE A 148 0.00 10.23 14.73
N GLY A 149 -1.24 10.28 14.24
CA GLY A 149 -2.17 11.39 14.46
C GLY A 149 -2.35 11.69 15.95
N TYR A 150 -2.54 10.64 16.74
CA TYR A 150 -2.66 10.76 18.20
C TYR A 150 -1.39 11.31 18.86
N PHE A 151 -0.21 10.74 18.57
CA PHE A 151 1.02 11.11 19.27
C PHE A 151 1.67 12.39 18.76
N VAL A 152 1.47 12.77 17.49
CA VAL A 152 2.17 13.91 16.86
C VAL A 152 1.27 15.12 16.70
N PHE A 153 -0.03 14.90 16.50
CA PHE A 153 -1.00 15.96 16.20
C PHE A 153 -2.06 16.12 17.29
N ASP A 154 -1.96 15.36 18.40
CA ASP A 154 -2.95 15.35 19.50
C ASP A 154 -4.39 15.03 19.03
N GLU A 155 -4.52 14.30 17.91
CA GLU A 155 -5.80 13.86 17.40
C GLU A 155 -6.30 12.67 18.22
N ILE A 156 -7.44 12.81 18.89
CA ILE A 156 -8.02 11.72 19.69
C ILE A 156 -8.81 10.79 18.78
N PRO A 157 -8.36 9.53 18.56
CA PRO A 157 -9.09 8.56 17.76
C PRO A 157 -10.44 8.26 18.42
N ASP A 158 -11.50 8.36 17.63
CA ASP A 158 -12.84 8.02 18.12
C ASP A 158 -13.07 6.49 18.19
N LEU A 159 -14.23 6.09 18.75
CA LEU A 159 -14.58 4.67 18.91
C LEU A 159 -14.57 3.91 17.57
N TYR A 160 -14.99 4.55 16.48
CA TYR A 160 -15.06 3.92 15.17
C TYR A 160 -13.67 3.70 14.56
N THR A 161 -12.72 4.57 14.86
CA THR A 161 -11.31 4.37 14.51
C THR A 161 -10.76 3.12 15.18
N TRP A 162 -11.06 2.90 16.47
CA TRP A 162 -10.66 1.69 17.18
C TRP A 162 -11.31 0.42 16.63
N ILE A 163 -12.63 0.47 16.37
CA ILE A 163 -13.36 -0.67 15.80
C ILE A 163 -12.81 -1.00 14.40
N GLY A 164 -12.64 -0.01 13.54
CA GLY A 164 -12.12 -0.21 12.20
C GLY A 164 -10.68 -0.73 12.19
N ALA A 165 -9.84 -0.22 13.09
CA ALA A 165 -8.47 -0.71 13.29
C ALA A 165 -8.47 -2.21 13.67
N LEU A 166 -9.32 -2.62 14.60
CA LEU A 166 -9.44 -4.02 15.02
C LEU A 166 -9.86 -4.93 13.87
N VAL A 167 -10.82 -4.49 13.05
CA VAL A 167 -11.27 -5.24 11.85
C VAL A 167 -10.14 -5.38 10.84
N ILE A 168 -9.38 -4.31 10.56
CA ILE A 168 -8.20 -4.35 9.67
C ILE A 168 -7.16 -5.32 10.20
N PHE A 169 -6.79 -5.23 11.48
CA PHE A 169 -5.82 -6.14 12.10
C PHE A 169 -6.25 -7.59 11.98
N THR A 170 -7.53 -7.87 12.22
CA THR A 170 -8.07 -9.23 12.10
C THR A 170 -7.89 -9.76 10.67
N GLY A 171 -8.19 -8.95 9.65
CA GLY A 171 -7.97 -9.31 8.26
C GLY A 171 -6.49 -9.63 7.94
N VAL A 172 -5.58 -8.79 8.44
CA VAL A 172 -4.13 -8.99 8.25
C VAL A 172 -3.64 -10.25 8.98
N LEU A 173 -4.11 -10.50 10.20
CA LEU A 173 -3.74 -11.70 10.95
C LEU A 173 -4.21 -12.99 10.26
N ILE A 174 -5.42 -13.00 9.70
CA ILE A 174 -5.97 -14.16 8.97
C ILE A 174 -5.07 -14.50 7.77
N ILE A 175 -4.73 -13.51 6.96
CA ILE A 175 -3.88 -13.76 5.78
C ILE A 175 -2.47 -14.16 6.18
N SER A 176 -1.86 -13.47 7.15
CA SER A 176 -0.51 -13.78 7.63
C SER A 176 -0.40 -15.21 8.17
N TYR A 177 -1.35 -15.63 9.00
CA TYR A 177 -1.39 -16.99 9.54
C TYR A 177 -1.53 -18.04 8.43
N ARG A 178 -2.39 -17.77 7.44
CA ARG A 178 -2.63 -18.71 6.33
C ARG A 178 -1.42 -18.87 5.43
N GLU A 179 -0.77 -17.76 5.08
CA GLU A 179 0.43 -17.81 4.21
C GLU A 179 1.58 -18.53 4.92
N MET A 180 1.81 -18.28 6.22
CA MET A 180 2.80 -19.03 7.02
C MET A 180 2.52 -20.54 7.03
N LYS A 181 1.24 -20.95 7.10
CA LYS A 181 0.87 -22.36 7.08
C LYS A 181 1.13 -23.00 5.71
N LEU A 182 0.83 -22.29 4.63
CA LEU A 182 1.09 -22.75 3.27
C LEU A 182 2.59 -22.97 3.02
N ASP A 183 3.43 -22.05 3.45
CA ASP A 183 4.89 -22.18 3.31
C ASP A 183 5.43 -23.41 4.07
N LYS A 184 4.96 -23.63 5.29
CA LYS A 184 5.34 -24.82 6.06
C LYS A 184 4.93 -26.14 5.37
N ASP A 185 3.73 -26.19 4.81
CA ASP A 185 3.23 -27.38 4.10
C ASP A 185 4.04 -27.64 2.82
N ILE A 186 4.45 -26.59 2.10
CA ILE A 186 5.31 -26.71 0.90
C ILE A 186 6.70 -27.22 1.27
N ILE A 187 7.30 -26.68 2.33
CA ILE A 187 8.62 -27.10 2.81
C ILE A 187 8.58 -28.56 3.24
N ARG A 188 7.57 -28.96 4.01
CA ARG A 188 7.40 -30.35 4.46
C ARG A 188 7.30 -31.31 3.30
N LYS A 189 6.46 -31.02 2.30
CA LYS A 189 6.32 -31.85 1.09
C LYS A 189 7.63 -31.98 0.30
N ARG A 190 8.45 -30.91 0.24
CA ARG A 190 9.76 -30.97 -0.44
C ARG A 190 10.77 -31.86 0.30
N VAL A 191 10.70 -31.89 1.62
CA VAL A 191 11.57 -32.77 2.44
C VAL A 191 11.16 -34.21 2.27
N ASP A 192 9.86 -34.52 2.32
CA ASP A 192 9.31 -35.88 2.18
C ASP A 192 9.56 -36.49 0.78
N ILE A 193 9.73 -35.65 -0.27
CA ILE A 193 10.05 -36.14 -1.64
C ILE A 193 11.56 -36.46 -1.80
N LYS A 194 12.41 -35.91 -0.94
CA LYS A 194 13.88 -36.09 -1.00
C LYS A 194 14.39 -37.17 -0.05
N SER A 195 13.56 -37.66 0.85
CA SER A 195 13.80 -38.83 1.72
C SER A 195 13.35 -40.14 1.08
#